data_96fe55b410f096252b1e640d419eb38e
#
_entry.id   96fe55b410f096252b1e640d419eb38e
#
_cell.length_a   1.000
_cell.length_b   1.000
_cell.length_c   1.000
_cell.angle_alpha   90.00
_cell.angle_beta   90.00
_cell.angle_gamma   90.00
#
_symmetry.space_group_name_H-M   'P 1'
#
loop_
_entity.id
_entity.type
_entity.pdbx_description
1 polymer ?
#
loop_
_entity_poly.entity_id
_entity_poly.type
_entity_poly.pdbx_seq_one_letter_code
_entity_poly.pdbx_strand_id
1 'polypeptide(L)'
;MLADQADETAGTRTPEQDLADVSLFDAFGGRRGVLDSGLPPLTFVGTYLVSGGDLTVALMAALGSGVVVTLLRLARRDTLRHALAGLGAVALAAFVASRTGRPQDYFLPSLLANLGAALAWAVSIWIRRPFLGLTVGAVTRSSAWRTDPGMLSAYCRASWIWVVSFLVRVVVMTPLWLAGQTVALGLAKVALGWPMVLVVLWLSWQVVEPAHRARRQRLAAQAESAARPGEEPVDGPAAGPPNEPATGPVARPGAGRATDPATR
;
A
#
# COMPACT_ATOMS: atom_id res chain seq x y z
N MET A 1 39.24 -19.34 -27.48
CA MET A 1 39.31 -19.21 -26.04
C MET A 1 39.05 -17.78 -25.55
N LEU A 2 38.41 -16.95 -26.33
CA LEU A 2 37.96 -15.57 -26.01
C LEU A 2 36.47 -15.34 -26.36
N ALA A 3 35.74 -16.36 -26.82
CA ALA A 3 34.32 -16.27 -27.19
C ALA A 3 33.38 -16.83 -26.12
N ASP A 4 33.93 -17.45 -25.05
CA ASP A 4 33.14 -18.13 -24.00
C ASP A 4 32.98 -17.28 -22.71
N GLN A 5 33.55 -16.07 -22.68
CA GLN A 5 33.39 -15.14 -21.53
C GLN A 5 32.38 -14.02 -21.75
N ALA A 6 31.75 -13.97 -22.92
CA ALA A 6 30.75 -12.94 -23.22
C ALA A 6 29.31 -13.31 -22.82
N ASP A 7 29.05 -14.57 -22.47
CA ASP A 7 27.69 -15.06 -22.13
C ASP A 7 27.41 -15.16 -20.62
N GLU A 8 28.44 -14.94 -19.79
CA GLU A 8 28.30 -15.02 -18.31
C GLU A 8 27.94 -13.70 -17.65
N THR A 9 27.81 -12.61 -18.43
CA THR A 9 27.37 -11.30 -17.95
C THR A 9 25.88 -10.99 -18.26
N ALA A 10 25.12 -11.96 -18.69
CA ALA A 10 23.66 -11.90 -18.58
C ALA A 10 23.28 -12.04 -17.11
N GLY A 11 23.62 -10.98 -16.33
CA GLY A 11 23.35 -10.89 -14.92
C GLY A 11 21.91 -11.29 -14.65
N THR A 12 21.73 -12.34 -13.86
CA THR A 12 20.47 -12.73 -13.27
C THR A 12 19.88 -11.52 -12.56
N ARG A 13 18.99 -10.80 -13.28
CA ARG A 13 18.21 -9.71 -12.69
C ARG A 13 17.51 -10.28 -11.48
N THR A 14 17.75 -9.69 -10.33
CA THR A 14 17.03 -10.10 -9.14
C THR A 14 15.55 -9.78 -9.32
N PRO A 15 14.62 -10.61 -8.81
CA PRO A 15 13.17 -10.33 -8.88
C PRO A 15 12.79 -8.92 -8.35
N GLU A 16 13.66 -8.29 -7.57
CA GLU A 16 13.50 -6.92 -7.09
C GLU A 16 13.82 -5.85 -8.16
N GLN A 17 14.68 -6.16 -9.14
CA GLN A 17 14.99 -5.24 -10.26
C GLN A 17 13.87 -5.27 -11.30
N ASP A 18 13.25 -6.43 -11.54
CA ASP A 18 12.08 -6.54 -12.43
C ASP A 18 10.85 -5.82 -11.86
N LEU A 19 10.75 -5.66 -10.52
CA LEU A 19 9.68 -4.93 -9.85
C LEU A 19 9.89 -3.40 -9.87
N ALA A 20 11.12 -2.92 -10.03
CA ALA A 20 11.41 -1.49 -10.15
C ALA A 20 11.04 -0.96 -11.55
N ASP A 21 11.05 -1.84 -12.57
CA ASP A 21 10.72 -1.48 -13.96
C ASP A 21 9.23 -1.59 -14.29
N VAL A 22 8.44 -2.36 -13.51
CA VAL A 22 6.97 -2.32 -13.60
C VAL A 22 6.50 -1.06 -12.90
N SER A 23 6.26 0.00 -13.67
CA SER A 23 5.67 1.21 -13.08
C SER A 23 4.34 0.83 -12.42
N LEU A 24 4.13 1.24 -11.16
CA LEU A 24 2.85 1.03 -10.47
C LEU A 24 1.67 1.54 -11.31
N PHE A 25 1.91 2.54 -12.14
CA PHE A 25 0.96 3.08 -13.10
C PHE A 25 0.52 2.02 -14.14
N ASP A 26 1.44 1.19 -14.65
CA ASP A 26 1.13 0.13 -15.61
C ASP A 26 0.41 -1.03 -14.94
N ALA A 27 0.73 -1.35 -13.68
CA ALA A 27 0.02 -2.35 -12.89
C ALA A 27 -1.46 -1.98 -12.65
N PHE A 28 -1.79 -0.68 -12.61
CA PHE A 28 -3.18 -0.18 -12.52
C PHE A 28 -3.84 0.08 -13.88
N GLY A 29 -3.27 -0.43 -14.97
CA GLY A 29 -3.83 -0.33 -16.33
C GLY A 29 -3.36 0.89 -17.14
N GLY A 30 -2.42 1.70 -16.62
CA GLY A 30 -1.79 2.81 -17.31
C GLY A 30 -2.77 3.85 -17.84
N ARG A 31 -2.39 4.57 -18.91
CA ARG A 31 -3.26 5.57 -19.58
C ARG A 31 -4.60 5.00 -20.04
N ARG A 32 -4.63 3.72 -20.41
CA ARG A 32 -5.85 3.03 -20.88
C ARG A 32 -6.85 2.82 -19.76
N GLY A 33 -6.40 2.39 -18.58
CA GLY A 33 -7.26 2.24 -17.40
C GLY A 33 -7.90 3.57 -16.97
N VAL A 34 -7.17 4.69 -17.13
CA VAL A 34 -7.68 6.05 -16.89
C VAL A 34 -8.85 6.36 -17.81
N LEU A 35 -8.67 6.16 -19.12
CA LEU A 35 -9.71 6.44 -20.15
C LEU A 35 -10.92 5.53 -19.95
N ASP A 36 -10.67 4.24 -19.76
CA ASP A 36 -11.74 3.24 -19.60
C ASP A 36 -12.64 3.50 -18.39
N SER A 37 -12.06 3.95 -17.26
CA SER A 37 -12.84 4.24 -16.04
C SER A 37 -13.49 5.63 -16.04
N GLY A 38 -12.93 6.57 -16.80
CA GLY A 38 -13.47 7.94 -16.92
C GLY A 38 -14.60 8.07 -17.96
N LEU A 39 -14.62 7.19 -18.98
CA LEU A 39 -15.53 7.32 -20.10
C LEU A 39 -17.03 7.24 -19.71
N PRO A 40 -17.53 6.25 -18.96
CA PRO A 40 -18.95 6.19 -18.61
C PRO A 40 -19.47 7.41 -17.83
N PRO A 41 -18.80 7.91 -16.77
CA PRO A 41 -19.28 9.11 -16.09
C PRO A 41 -19.17 10.38 -16.93
N LEU A 42 -18.17 10.51 -17.81
CA LEU A 42 -18.06 11.63 -18.75
C LEU A 42 -19.16 11.59 -19.79
N THR A 43 -19.45 10.41 -20.34
CA THR A 43 -20.56 10.20 -21.29
C THR A 43 -21.90 10.54 -20.64
N PHE A 44 -22.12 10.11 -19.40
CA PHE A 44 -23.30 10.43 -18.62
C PHE A 44 -23.51 11.95 -18.51
N VAL A 45 -22.49 12.66 -17.98
CA VAL A 45 -22.59 14.11 -17.76
C VAL A 45 -22.69 14.87 -19.07
N GLY A 46 -21.88 14.52 -20.08
CA GLY A 46 -21.89 15.17 -21.38
C GLY A 46 -23.25 15.02 -22.06
N THR A 47 -23.82 13.80 -22.09
CA THR A 47 -25.12 13.54 -22.68
C THR A 47 -26.26 14.22 -21.89
N TYR A 48 -26.16 14.20 -20.54
CA TYR A 48 -27.13 14.89 -19.68
C TYR A 48 -27.23 16.40 -19.98
N LEU A 49 -26.07 17.04 -20.21
CA LEU A 49 -26.00 18.45 -20.59
C LEU A 49 -26.58 18.72 -21.99
N VAL A 50 -26.17 17.90 -22.98
CA VAL A 50 -26.59 18.11 -24.39
C VAL A 50 -28.05 17.77 -24.60
N SER A 51 -28.62 16.81 -23.87
CA SER A 51 -30.02 16.41 -23.95
C SER A 51 -30.98 17.36 -23.20
N GLY A 52 -30.48 18.46 -22.64
CA GLY A 52 -31.31 19.38 -21.86
C GLY A 52 -31.77 18.82 -20.51
N GLY A 53 -31.03 17.84 -19.96
CA GLY A 53 -31.33 17.24 -18.66
C GLY A 53 -32.12 15.92 -18.75
N ASP A 54 -32.22 15.30 -19.92
CA ASP A 54 -32.92 14.02 -20.08
C ASP A 54 -32.08 12.90 -19.42
N LEU A 55 -32.56 12.41 -18.28
CA LEU A 55 -31.93 11.35 -17.50
C LEU A 55 -31.90 10.04 -18.29
N THR A 56 -32.96 9.69 -19.02
CA THR A 56 -33.04 8.43 -19.75
C THR A 56 -31.97 8.34 -20.83
N VAL A 57 -31.85 9.41 -21.63
CA VAL A 57 -30.84 9.51 -22.69
C VAL A 57 -29.42 9.43 -22.09
N ALA A 58 -29.17 10.15 -20.99
CA ALA A 58 -27.88 10.12 -20.30
C ALA A 58 -27.51 8.74 -19.75
N LEU A 59 -28.47 8.01 -19.14
CA LEU A 59 -28.27 6.67 -18.63
C LEU A 59 -27.99 5.65 -19.74
N MET A 60 -28.73 5.73 -20.85
CA MET A 60 -28.49 4.88 -22.03
C MET A 60 -27.12 5.11 -22.63
N ALA A 61 -26.66 6.35 -22.72
CA ALA A 61 -25.33 6.70 -23.20
C ALA A 61 -24.22 6.17 -22.26
N ALA A 62 -24.40 6.30 -20.93
CA ALA A 62 -23.47 5.77 -19.94
C ALA A 62 -23.37 4.24 -20.00
N LEU A 63 -24.50 3.54 -20.10
CA LEU A 63 -24.54 2.08 -20.26
C LEU A 63 -23.90 1.66 -21.58
N GLY A 64 -24.23 2.30 -22.68
CA GLY A 64 -23.65 2.03 -24.00
C GLY A 64 -22.11 2.19 -23.98
N SER A 65 -21.61 3.29 -23.40
CA SER A 65 -20.15 3.48 -23.25
C SER A 65 -19.52 2.46 -22.33
N GLY A 66 -20.18 2.03 -21.26
CA GLY A 66 -19.73 0.96 -20.38
C GLY A 66 -19.63 -0.39 -21.10
N VAL A 67 -20.61 -0.72 -21.96
CA VAL A 67 -20.57 -1.91 -22.81
C VAL A 67 -19.41 -1.84 -23.81
N VAL A 68 -19.22 -0.71 -24.48
CA VAL A 68 -18.10 -0.50 -25.42
C VAL A 68 -16.75 -0.70 -24.72
N VAL A 69 -16.56 -0.09 -23.55
CA VAL A 69 -15.33 -0.27 -22.75
C VAL A 69 -15.13 -1.74 -22.37
N THR A 70 -16.21 -2.42 -21.96
CA THR A 70 -16.15 -3.85 -21.59
C THR A 70 -15.75 -4.72 -22.79
N LEU A 71 -16.34 -4.49 -23.96
CA LEU A 71 -16.00 -5.21 -25.19
C LEU A 71 -14.55 -4.96 -25.62
N LEU A 72 -14.08 -3.71 -25.53
CA LEU A 72 -12.68 -3.36 -25.80
C LEU A 72 -11.70 -4.04 -24.85
N ARG A 73 -12.02 -4.12 -23.55
CA ARG A 73 -11.22 -4.86 -22.57
C ARG A 73 -11.19 -6.36 -22.87
N LEU A 74 -12.33 -6.93 -23.25
CA LEU A 74 -12.43 -8.33 -23.60
C LEU A 74 -11.65 -8.66 -24.88
N ALA A 75 -11.72 -7.79 -25.90
CA ALA A 75 -10.91 -7.90 -27.11
C ALA A 75 -9.39 -7.82 -26.84
N ARG A 76 -8.98 -7.10 -25.80
CA ARG A 76 -7.59 -7.00 -25.34
C ARG A 76 -7.15 -8.16 -24.45
N ARG A 77 -7.99 -9.18 -24.26
CA ARG A 77 -7.77 -10.34 -23.39
C ARG A 77 -7.58 -9.99 -21.90
N ASP A 78 -8.17 -8.86 -21.45
CA ASP A 78 -8.25 -8.57 -20.03
C ASP A 78 -9.11 -9.63 -19.32
N THR A 79 -8.87 -9.83 -18.01
CA THR A 79 -9.65 -10.82 -17.25
C THR A 79 -11.12 -10.45 -17.25
N LEU A 80 -11.97 -11.39 -17.70
CA LEU A 80 -13.42 -11.24 -17.78
C LEU A 80 -14.04 -10.70 -16.48
N ARG A 81 -13.50 -11.12 -15.34
CA ARG A 81 -13.96 -10.65 -14.01
C ARG A 81 -13.85 -9.12 -13.84
N HIS A 82 -12.72 -8.54 -14.24
CA HIS A 82 -12.51 -7.08 -14.13
C HIS A 82 -13.37 -6.29 -15.13
N ALA A 83 -13.54 -6.83 -16.35
CA ALA A 83 -14.39 -6.20 -17.36
C ALA A 83 -15.87 -6.18 -16.90
N LEU A 84 -16.38 -7.32 -16.42
CA LEU A 84 -17.76 -7.44 -15.91
C LEU A 84 -17.98 -6.63 -14.62
N ALA A 85 -17.00 -6.54 -13.72
CA ALA A 85 -17.11 -5.72 -12.52
C ALA A 85 -17.28 -4.23 -12.86
N GLY A 86 -16.55 -3.73 -13.86
CA GLY A 86 -16.70 -2.35 -14.35
C GLY A 86 -18.08 -2.07 -14.93
N LEU A 87 -18.58 -2.96 -15.80
CA LEU A 87 -19.93 -2.87 -16.36
C LEU A 87 -21.01 -2.95 -15.28
N GLY A 88 -20.86 -3.88 -14.32
CA GLY A 88 -21.78 -4.02 -13.20
C GLY A 88 -21.86 -2.77 -12.34
N ALA A 89 -20.74 -2.08 -12.13
CA ALA A 89 -20.72 -0.81 -11.40
C ALA A 89 -21.49 0.29 -12.14
N VAL A 90 -21.34 0.39 -13.47
CA VAL A 90 -22.10 1.34 -14.30
C VAL A 90 -23.59 0.98 -14.32
N ALA A 91 -23.93 -0.30 -14.47
CA ALA A 91 -25.30 -0.78 -14.45
C ALA A 91 -25.99 -0.51 -13.10
N LEU A 92 -25.28 -0.74 -11.98
CA LEU A 92 -25.78 -0.41 -10.65
C LEU A 92 -26.04 1.09 -10.50
N ALA A 93 -25.12 1.93 -10.96
CA ALA A 93 -25.28 3.39 -10.92
C ALA A 93 -26.49 3.86 -11.73
N ALA A 94 -26.64 3.33 -12.96
CA ALA A 94 -27.78 3.62 -13.82
C ALA A 94 -29.10 3.11 -13.20
N PHE A 95 -29.11 1.91 -12.62
CA PHE A 95 -30.27 1.35 -11.94
C PHE A 95 -30.72 2.24 -10.77
N VAL A 96 -29.80 2.67 -9.91
CA VAL A 96 -30.12 3.55 -8.76
C VAL A 96 -30.73 4.86 -9.26
N ALA A 97 -30.08 5.53 -10.22
CA ALA A 97 -30.59 6.80 -10.77
C ALA A 97 -31.96 6.65 -11.46
N SER A 98 -32.18 5.55 -12.19
CA SER A 98 -33.48 5.28 -12.86
C SER A 98 -34.62 5.03 -11.84
N ARG A 99 -34.29 4.42 -10.69
CA ARG A 99 -35.27 4.15 -9.63
C ARG A 99 -35.65 5.38 -8.84
N THR A 100 -34.71 6.28 -8.61
CA THR A 100 -34.94 7.51 -7.85
C THR A 100 -35.44 8.68 -8.70
N GLY A 101 -35.25 8.62 -10.02
CA GLY A 101 -35.49 9.73 -10.93
C GLY A 101 -34.55 10.92 -10.74
N ARG A 102 -33.50 10.78 -9.91
CA ARG A 102 -32.55 11.84 -9.56
C ARG A 102 -31.22 11.62 -10.25
N PRO A 103 -30.78 12.48 -11.17
CA PRO A 103 -29.53 12.28 -11.93
C PRO A 103 -28.28 12.18 -11.05
N GLN A 104 -28.23 12.92 -9.94
CA GLN A 104 -27.11 12.88 -8.99
C GLN A 104 -26.94 11.51 -8.34
N ASP A 105 -28.01 10.71 -8.24
CA ASP A 105 -27.96 9.38 -7.61
C ASP A 105 -27.19 8.34 -8.45
N TYR A 106 -26.87 8.66 -9.72
CA TYR A 106 -25.89 7.93 -10.50
C TYR A 106 -24.52 7.84 -9.82
N PHE A 107 -24.16 8.82 -9.00
CA PHE A 107 -22.89 8.86 -8.28
C PHE A 107 -22.96 8.22 -6.89
N LEU A 108 -24.16 7.93 -6.36
CA LEU A 108 -24.36 7.41 -5.01
C LEU A 108 -23.63 6.07 -4.74
N PRO A 109 -23.68 5.05 -5.62
CA PRO A 109 -22.93 3.81 -5.39
C PRO A 109 -21.42 4.04 -5.28
N SER A 110 -20.88 4.97 -6.08
CA SER A 110 -19.47 5.34 -6.03
C SER A 110 -19.11 6.08 -4.73
N LEU A 111 -20.00 6.92 -4.21
CA LEU A 111 -19.83 7.62 -2.94
C LEU A 111 -19.79 6.63 -1.78
N LEU A 112 -20.74 5.70 -1.74
CA LEU A 112 -20.80 4.63 -0.73
C LEU A 112 -19.59 3.70 -0.82
N ALA A 113 -19.13 3.36 -2.03
CA ALA A 113 -17.93 2.57 -2.23
C ALA A 113 -16.67 3.26 -1.69
N ASN A 114 -16.53 4.58 -1.88
CA ASN A 114 -15.40 5.33 -1.29
C ASN A 114 -15.47 5.34 0.24
N LEU A 115 -16.66 5.51 0.82
CA LEU A 115 -16.85 5.43 2.28
C LEU A 115 -16.51 4.04 2.80
N GLY A 116 -17.02 2.99 2.15
CA GLY A 116 -16.71 1.60 2.50
C GLY A 116 -15.22 1.30 2.38
N ALA A 117 -14.55 1.80 1.33
CA ALA A 117 -13.12 1.66 1.16
C ALA A 117 -12.34 2.38 2.27
N ALA A 118 -12.71 3.62 2.62
CA ALA A 118 -12.09 4.35 3.72
C ALA A 118 -12.16 3.55 5.03
N LEU A 119 -13.34 3.02 5.36
CA LEU A 119 -13.56 2.20 6.55
C LEU A 119 -12.74 0.89 6.50
N ALA A 120 -12.77 0.17 5.38
CA ALA A 120 -12.02 -1.08 5.22
C ALA A 120 -10.51 -0.86 5.38
N TRP A 121 -9.96 0.21 4.78
CA TRP A 121 -8.55 0.56 4.92
C TRP A 121 -8.22 0.98 6.35
N ALA A 122 -9.06 1.78 7.02
CA ALA A 122 -8.85 2.17 8.41
C ALA A 122 -8.86 0.94 9.34
N VAL A 123 -9.82 0.03 9.18
CA VAL A 123 -9.88 -1.23 9.93
C VAL A 123 -8.63 -2.08 9.67
N SER A 124 -8.16 -2.17 8.42
CA SER A 124 -6.94 -2.92 8.07
C SER A 124 -5.69 -2.41 8.80
N ILE A 125 -5.62 -1.08 8.99
CA ILE A 125 -4.53 -0.46 9.75
C ILE A 125 -4.68 -0.79 11.25
N TRP A 126 -5.89 -0.72 11.78
CA TRP A 126 -6.17 -0.99 13.19
C TRP A 126 -5.80 -2.43 13.58
N ILE A 127 -6.14 -3.40 12.75
CA ILE A 127 -5.75 -4.81 12.96
C ILE A 127 -4.28 -5.12 12.60
N ARG A 128 -3.47 -4.09 12.33
CA ARG A 128 -2.05 -4.18 11.93
C ARG A 128 -1.80 -5.07 10.71
N ARG A 129 -2.77 -5.13 9.80
CA ARG A 129 -2.66 -5.81 8.51
C ARG A 129 -2.95 -4.83 7.37
N PRO A 130 -2.10 -3.79 7.17
CA PRO A 130 -2.37 -2.74 6.19
C PRO A 130 -2.53 -3.31 4.79
N PHE A 131 -3.59 -2.91 4.08
CA PHE A 131 -3.87 -3.40 2.72
C PHE A 131 -2.71 -3.15 1.77
N LEU A 132 -2.00 -2.02 1.91
CA LEU A 132 -0.82 -1.75 1.08
C LEU A 132 0.27 -2.80 1.28
N GLY A 133 0.55 -3.21 2.52
CA GLY A 133 1.48 -4.29 2.82
C GLY A 133 1.02 -5.64 2.28
N LEU A 134 -0.29 -5.93 2.34
CA LEU A 134 -0.86 -7.15 1.76
C LEU A 134 -0.71 -7.16 0.24
N THR A 135 -1.01 -6.05 -0.44
CA THR A 135 -0.89 -5.91 -1.89
C THR A 135 0.56 -6.05 -2.35
N VAL A 136 1.49 -5.33 -1.72
CA VAL A 136 2.92 -5.43 -2.04
C VAL A 136 3.42 -6.85 -1.73
N GLY A 137 3.05 -7.42 -0.59
CA GLY A 137 3.42 -8.78 -0.22
C GLY A 137 2.90 -9.85 -1.19
N ALA A 138 1.70 -9.67 -1.74
CA ALA A 138 1.13 -10.56 -2.75
C ALA A 138 1.90 -10.46 -4.09
N VAL A 139 2.27 -9.25 -4.51
CA VAL A 139 3.04 -9.00 -5.74
C VAL A 139 4.47 -9.52 -5.60
N THR A 140 5.14 -9.23 -4.49
CA THR A 140 6.53 -9.65 -4.23
C THR A 140 6.65 -11.08 -3.73
N ARG A 141 5.52 -11.78 -3.49
CA ARG A 141 5.47 -13.12 -2.87
C ARG A 141 6.27 -13.22 -1.56
N SER A 142 6.41 -12.12 -0.85
CA SER A 142 7.19 -12.01 0.39
C SER A 142 6.31 -11.54 1.55
N SER A 143 6.38 -12.26 2.67
CA SER A 143 5.72 -11.88 3.92
C SER A 143 6.68 -11.23 4.93
N ALA A 144 7.94 -11.04 4.56
CA ALA A 144 9.01 -10.54 5.43
C ALA A 144 8.74 -9.13 6.00
N TRP A 145 7.83 -8.36 5.40
CA TRP A 145 7.40 -7.05 5.92
C TRP A 145 6.61 -7.13 7.23
N ARG A 146 6.01 -8.31 7.53
CA ARG A 146 5.23 -8.51 8.76
C ARG A 146 6.10 -8.64 10.00
N THR A 147 7.31 -9.14 9.83
CA THR A 147 8.28 -9.38 10.92
C THR A 147 9.19 -8.19 11.19
N ASP A 148 9.24 -7.21 10.26
CA ASP A 148 10.02 -5.98 10.40
C ASP A 148 9.12 -4.82 10.88
N PRO A 149 9.28 -4.34 12.14
CA PRO A 149 8.45 -3.25 12.69
C PRO A 149 8.57 -1.95 11.89
N GLY A 150 9.75 -1.68 11.30
CA GLY A 150 10.00 -0.51 10.46
C GLY A 150 9.18 -0.54 9.18
N MET A 151 9.15 -1.68 8.51
CA MET A 151 8.35 -1.90 7.31
C MET A 151 6.85 -1.84 7.61
N LEU A 152 6.40 -2.50 8.70
CA LEU A 152 4.99 -2.47 9.10
C LEU A 152 4.51 -1.04 9.38
N SER A 153 5.30 -0.24 10.11
CA SER A 153 4.96 1.15 10.40
C SER A 153 4.89 2.01 9.13
N ALA A 154 5.80 1.80 8.18
CA ALA A 154 5.80 2.50 6.89
C ALA A 154 4.54 2.16 6.07
N TYR A 155 4.17 0.88 5.98
CA TYR A 155 2.93 0.48 5.29
C TYR A 155 1.66 0.98 5.98
N CYS A 156 1.61 1.03 7.31
CA CYS A 156 0.49 1.64 8.03
C CYS A 156 0.37 3.13 7.71
N ARG A 157 1.47 3.89 7.75
CA ARG A 157 1.47 5.32 7.39
C ARG A 157 1.05 5.56 5.95
N ALA A 158 1.59 4.79 5.01
CA ALA A 158 1.20 4.88 3.60
C ALA A 158 -0.29 4.51 3.40
N SER A 159 -0.81 3.53 4.14
CA SER A 159 -2.24 3.17 4.09
C SER A 159 -3.15 4.29 4.59
N TRP A 160 -2.72 5.11 5.55
CA TRP A 160 -3.48 6.30 5.97
C TRP A 160 -3.64 7.33 4.85
N ILE A 161 -2.65 7.47 3.94
CA ILE A 161 -2.77 8.34 2.77
C ILE A 161 -3.96 7.91 1.89
N TRP A 162 -4.17 6.60 1.74
CA TRP A 162 -5.33 6.06 1.01
C TRP A 162 -6.65 6.34 1.73
N VAL A 163 -6.71 6.17 3.06
CA VAL A 163 -7.90 6.52 3.86
C VAL A 163 -8.27 7.98 3.65
N VAL A 164 -7.29 8.88 3.79
CA VAL A 164 -7.50 10.32 3.58
C VAL A 164 -7.99 10.60 2.17
N SER A 165 -7.44 9.94 1.14
CA SER A 165 -7.87 10.13 -0.25
C SER A 165 -9.33 9.72 -0.48
N PHE A 166 -9.77 8.61 0.11
CA PHE A 166 -11.18 8.20 0.04
C PHE A 166 -12.09 9.17 0.79
N LEU A 167 -11.67 9.64 1.98
CA LEU A 167 -12.44 10.63 2.75
C LEU A 167 -12.55 11.97 2.05
N VAL A 168 -11.48 12.45 1.40
CA VAL A 168 -11.54 13.70 0.60
C VAL A 168 -12.59 13.57 -0.50
N ARG A 169 -12.68 12.42 -1.19
CA ARG A 169 -13.73 12.18 -2.18
C ARG A 169 -15.13 12.24 -1.57
N VAL A 170 -15.33 11.61 -0.41
CA VAL A 170 -16.60 11.63 0.31
C VAL A 170 -16.96 13.06 0.72
N VAL A 171 -16.02 13.79 1.33
CA VAL A 171 -16.24 15.17 1.81
C VAL A 171 -16.55 16.12 0.67
N VAL A 172 -15.89 16.00 -0.48
CA VAL A 172 -16.14 16.88 -1.64
C VAL A 172 -17.44 16.49 -2.36
N MET A 173 -17.69 15.19 -2.56
CA MET A 173 -18.84 14.75 -3.36
C MET A 173 -20.16 14.78 -2.59
N THR A 174 -20.17 14.60 -1.26
CA THR A 174 -21.40 14.57 -0.46
C THR A 174 -22.19 15.89 -0.54
N PRO A 175 -21.60 17.09 -0.30
CA PRO A 175 -22.35 18.34 -0.42
C PRO A 175 -22.85 18.60 -1.85
N LEU A 176 -22.08 18.24 -2.87
CA LEU A 176 -22.51 18.35 -4.27
C LEU A 176 -23.70 17.43 -4.57
N TRP A 177 -23.71 16.23 -4.01
CA TRP A 177 -24.81 15.28 -4.13
C TRP A 177 -26.05 15.77 -3.41
N LEU A 178 -25.92 16.29 -2.18
CA LEU A 178 -27.03 16.88 -1.43
C LEU A 178 -27.64 18.09 -2.13
N ALA A 179 -26.79 18.91 -2.79
CA ALA A 179 -27.21 20.07 -3.56
C ALA A 179 -27.77 19.73 -4.96
N GLY A 180 -27.79 18.44 -5.37
CA GLY A 180 -28.28 18.02 -6.69
C GLY A 180 -27.40 18.45 -7.87
N GLN A 181 -26.13 18.80 -7.62
CA GLN A 181 -25.20 19.36 -8.60
C GLN A 181 -24.57 18.24 -9.47
N THR A 182 -25.38 17.65 -10.37
CA THR A 182 -24.98 16.49 -11.20
C THR A 182 -23.72 16.73 -12.01
N VAL A 183 -23.60 17.91 -12.65
CA VAL A 183 -22.45 18.26 -13.48
C VAL A 183 -21.19 18.41 -12.62
N ALA A 184 -21.30 19.14 -11.50
CA ALA A 184 -20.18 19.30 -10.57
C ALA A 184 -19.71 17.97 -9.98
N LEU A 185 -20.64 17.03 -9.70
CA LEU A 185 -20.32 15.66 -9.29
C LEU A 185 -19.50 14.90 -10.34
N GLY A 186 -19.88 15.01 -11.61
CA GLY A 186 -19.14 14.39 -12.70
C GLY A 186 -17.73 14.95 -12.84
N LEU A 187 -17.59 16.28 -12.80
CA LEU A 187 -16.28 16.95 -12.84
C LEU A 187 -15.42 16.58 -11.61
N ALA A 188 -16.02 16.62 -10.41
CA ALA A 188 -15.33 16.20 -9.18
C ALA A 188 -14.87 14.75 -9.25
N LYS A 189 -15.68 13.83 -9.78
CA LYS A 189 -15.32 12.43 -9.94
C LYS A 189 -14.11 12.25 -10.87
N VAL A 190 -14.02 13.00 -11.94
CA VAL A 190 -12.88 12.97 -12.87
C VAL A 190 -11.64 13.58 -12.22
N ALA A 191 -11.76 14.76 -11.61
CA ALA A 191 -10.67 15.47 -10.97
C ALA A 191 -10.09 14.71 -9.77
N LEU A 192 -10.95 14.14 -8.94
CA LEU A 192 -10.57 13.31 -7.77
C LEU A 192 -10.33 11.83 -8.16
N GLY A 193 -10.43 11.48 -9.42
CA GLY A 193 -10.16 10.14 -9.93
C GLY A 193 -8.66 9.87 -10.05
N TRP A 194 -8.21 9.71 -11.28
CA TRP A 194 -6.83 9.35 -11.58
C TRP A 194 -5.76 10.35 -11.13
N PRO A 195 -5.98 11.69 -11.25
CA PRO A 195 -4.96 12.64 -10.78
C PRO A 195 -4.66 12.43 -9.29
N MET A 196 -5.70 12.23 -8.49
CA MET A 196 -5.55 11.99 -7.05
C MET A 196 -4.88 10.64 -6.77
N VAL A 197 -5.20 9.58 -7.54
CA VAL A 197 -4.56 8.26 -7.39
C VAL A 197 -3.05 8.37 -7.63
N LEU A 198 -2.61 9.12 -8.66
CA LEU A 198 -1.19 9.33 -8.93
C LEU A 198 -0.48 10.04 -7.78
N VAL A 199 -1.11 11.08 -7.21
CA VAL A 199 -0.58 11.79 -6.04
C VAL A 199 -0.47 10.84 -4.84
N VAL A 200 -1.49 10.03 -4.58
CA VAL A 200 -1.51 9.06 -3.47
C VAL A 200 -0.44 7.98 -3.65
N LEU A 201 -0.25 7.48 -4.87
CA LEU A 201 0.81 6.52 -5.19
C LEU A 201 2.20 7.12 -4.95
N TRP A 202 2.42 8.35 -5.44
CA TRP A 202 3.67 9.07 -5.24
C TRP A 202 3.97 9.31 -3.76
N LEU A 203 2.99 9.79 -2.98
CA LEU A 203 3.12 9.98 -1.53
C LEU A 203 3.37 8.65 -0.81
N SER A 204 2.68 7.58 -1.21
CA SER A 204 2.89 6.24 -0.64
C SER A 204 4.30 5.74 -0.90
N TRP A 205 4.84 5.96 -2.10
CA TRP A 205 6.22 5.66 -2.45
C TRP A 205 7.21 6.43 -1.54
N GLN A 206 7.03 7.74 -1.37
CA GLN A 206 7.87 8.59 -0.53
C GLN A 206 7.94 8.10 0.94
N VAL A 207 6.84 7.54 1.45
CA VAL A 207 6.76 7.02 2.82
C VAL A 207 7.39 5.63 2.94
N VAL A 208 7.27 4.79 1.93
CA VAL A 208 7.68 3.39 1.97
C VAL A 208 9.15 3.20 1.57
N GLU A 209 9.65 3.98 0.62
CA GLU A 209 11.02 3.87 0.08
C GLU A 209 12.13 3.96 1.14
N PRO A 210 12.10 4.89 2.12
CA PRO A 210 13.13 4.96 3.15
C PRO A 210 13.21 3.68 4.00
N ALA A 211 12.06 3.06 4.29
CA ALA A 211 12.01 1.81 5.06
C ALA A 211 12.63 0.63 4.27
N HIS A 212 12.39 0.57 2.97
CA HIS A 212 13.03 -0.41 2.09
C HIS A 212 14.54 -0.23 2.02
N ARG A 213 15.02 1.02 1.89
CA ARG A 213 16.47 1.33 1.88
C ARG A 213 17.13 0.92 3.20
N ALA A 214 16.54 1.31 4.32
CA ALA A 214 17.06 0.96 5.64
C ALA A 214 17.12 -0.56 5.85
N ARG A 215 16.11 -1.31 5.40
CA ARG A 215 16.12 -2.77 5.47
C ARG A 215 17.22 -3.37 4.61
N ARG A 216 17.40 -2.93 3.36
CA ARG A 216 18.48 -3.40 2.48
C ARG A 216 19.85 -3.16 3.10
N GLN A 217 20.10 -2.00 3.69
CA GLN A 217 21.36 -1.66 4.37
C GLN A 217 21.64 -2.58 5.55
N ARG A 218 20.62 -2.88 6.38
CA ARG A 218 20.77 -3.83 7.49
C ARG A 218 21.12 -5.23 7.02
N LEU A 219 20.45 -5.72 5.97
CA LEU A 219 20.72 -7.05 5.42
C LEU A 219 22.12 -7.13 4.80
N ALA A 220 22.57 -6.08 4.11
CA ALA A 220 23.93 -6.00 3.57
C ALA A 220 24.99 -6.01 4.67
N ALA A 221 24.81 -5.23 5.75
CA ALA A 221 25.70 -5.22 6.89
C ALA A 221 25.76 -6.57 7.61
N GLN A 222 24.63 -7.26 7.75
CA GLN A 222 24.59 -8.62 8.33
C GLN A 222 25.32 -9.65 7.45
N ALA A 223 25.16 -9.56 6.13
CA ALA A 223 25.86 -10.43 5.19
C ALA A 223 27.39 -10.20 5.23
N GLU A 224 27.82 -8.95 5.33
CA GLU A 224 29.25 -8.59 5.44
C GLU A 224 29.83 -9.08 6.75
N SER A 225 29.13 -8.94 7.90
CA SER A 225 29.53 -9.49 9.20
C SER A 225 29.62 -11.02 9.18
N ALA A 226 28.68 -11.69 8.50
CA ALA A 226 28.68 -13.15 8.38
C ALA A 226 29.80 -13.67 7.46
N ALA A 227 30.23 -12.85 6.48
CA ALA A 227 31.32 -13.20 5.54
C ALA A 227 32.72 -12.98 6.13
N ARG A 228 32.85 -12.35 7.31
CA ARG A 228 34.10 -12.20 8.06
C ARG A 228 34.15 -13.18 9.27
N PRO A 229 34.24 -14.51 9.05
CA PRO A 229 34.39 -15.45 10.16
C PRO A 229 35.83 -15.36 10.65
N GLY A 230 36.07 -14.76 11.80
CA GLY A 230 37.36 -14.93 12.48
C GLY A 230 38.15 -13.70 12.93
N GLU A 231 37.58 -12.50 12.95
CA GLU A 231 38.12 -11.49 13.87
C GLU A 231 37.46 -11.70 15.23
N GLU A 232 37.96 -12.72 15.99
CA GLU A 232 37.82 -12.70 17.45
C GLU A 232 38.24 -11.33 17.95
N PRO A 233 37.54 -10.75 18.94
CA PRO A 233 38.03 -9.58 19.62
C PRO A 233 39.45 -9.93 20.08
N VAL A 234 40.46 -9.24 19.55
CA VAL A 234 41.81 -9.34 20.06
C VAL A 234 41.69 -9.00 21.54
N ASP A 235 41.70 -10.03 22.36
CA ASP A 235 41.84 -9.87 23.81
C ASP A 235 42.95 -8.88 24.03
N GLY A 236 42.60 -7.74 24.62
CA GLY A 236 43.59 -6.79 25.08
C GLY A 236 44.64 -7.52 25.91
N PRO A 237 45.88 -7.01 25.97
CA PRO A 237 46.99 -7.71 26.56
C PRO A 237 46.60 -8.29 27.92
N ALA A 238 46.72 -9.60 28.05
CA ALA A 238 46.45 -10.35 29.25
C ALA A 238 47.03 -9.59 30.45
N ALA A 239 46.15 -9.14 31.33
CA ALA A 239 46.58 -8.64 32.64
C ALA A 239 47.47 -9.74 33.29
N GLY A 240 48.72 -9.42 33.55
CA GLY A 240 49.66 -10.31 34.16
C GLY A 240 49.09 -10.95 35.42
N PRO A 241 49.64 -12.12 35.84
CA PRO A 241 49.10 -12.86 36.97
C PRO A 241 49.06 -11.96 38.21
N PRO A 242 48.01 -12.06 39.06
CA PRO A 242 47.91 -11.28 40.26
C PRO A 242 49.07 -11.62 41.19
N ASN A 243 49.82 -10.58 41.63
CA ASN A 243 50.89 -10.71 42.62
C ASN A 243 50.38 -11.52 43.82
N GLU A 244 51.05 -12.64 44.12
CA GLU A 244 50.90 -13.36 45.38
C GLU A 244 51.16 -12.42 46.57
N PRO A 245 50.23 -12.36 47.55
CA PRO A 245 50.55 -11.65 48.78
C PRO A 245 51.45 -12.47 49.62
N ALA A 246 52.58 -11.86 50.01
CA ALA A 246 53.60 -12.37 50.93
C ALA A 246 52.93 -12.89 52.21
N THR A 247 53.28 -14.14 52.55
CA THR A 247 53.00 -14.80 53.81
C THR A 247 53.74 -14.09 54.95
N GLY A 248 53.04 -13.56 55.94
CA GLY A 248 53.54 -13.14 57.24
C GLY A 248 52.70 -13.80 58.34
N PRO A 249 53.26 -14.11 59.55
CA PRO A 249 52.81 -15.24 60.35
C PRO A 249 51.74 -14.91 61.39
N VAL A 250 50.91 -15.94 61.58
CA VAL A 250 50.10 -16.40 62.70
C VAL A 250 50.12 -15.60 64.04
N ALA A 251 48.91 -15.24 64.50
CA ALA A 251 48.53 -15.19 65.91
C ALA A 251 47.05 -15.62 66.06
N ARG A 252 46.88 -16.71 66.82
CA ARG A 252 45.61 -17.08 67.49
C ARG A 252 45.75 -16.64 68.96
N PRO A 253 44.73 -16.70 69.87
CA PRO A 253 43.29 -17.02 69.75
C PRO A 253 42.40 -16.11 70.61
N GLY A 254 41.09 -16.28 70.53
CA GLY A 254 40.15 -15.69 71.47
C GLY A 254 38.71 -16.17 71.27
N ALA A 255 38.32 -17.04 72.12
CA ALA A 255 36.95 -17.60 72.21
C ALA A 255 35.88 -16.62 72.69
N GLY A 256 34.67 -16.82 72.32
CA GLY A 256 33.53 -16.18 72.98
C GLY A 256 32.19 -16.18 72.25
N ARG A 257 31.47 -17.30 72.37
CA ARG A 257 30.08 -17.41 72.83
C ARG A 257 28.96 -16.71 72.05
N ALA A 258 28.18 -17.54 71.41
CA ALA A 258 26.77 -17.80 71.57
C ALA A 258 25.81 -16.63 71.95
N THR A 259 24.81 -16.41 71.13
CA THR A 259 23.40 -16.63 71.46
C THR A 259 22.48 -16.25 70.25
N ASP A 260 21.71 -17.24 69.85
CA ASP A 260 20.42 -17.14 69.19
C ASP A 260 19.37 -16.69 70.26
N PRO A 261 18.10 -16.40 70.02
CA PRO A 261 17.27 -16.42 68.80
C PRO A 261 16.18 -15.35 68.69
N ALA A 262 15.44 -15.46 67.61
CA ALA A 262 13.98 -15.26 67.49
C ALA A 262 13.32 -13.87 67.36
N THR A 263 12.42 -13.85 66.38
CA THR A 263 11.09 -13.17 66.30
C THR A 263 11.05 -11.69 66.03
N ARG A 264 10.61 -11.30 64.88
CA ARG A 264 9.22 -11.04 64.44
C ARG A 264 9.18 -10.73 62.97
#